data_df3b77bca9e3b9ac4866e1e7cbc664fe
#
_entry.id   df3b77bca9e3b9ac4866e1e7cbc664fe
#
_cell.length_a   1.000
_cell.length_b   1.000
_cell.length_c   1.000
_cell.angle_alpha   90.00
_cell.angle_beta   90.00
_cell.angle_gamma   90.00
#
_symmetry.space_group_name_H-M   'P 1'
#
loop_
_entity.id
_entity.type
_entity.pdbx_description
1 polymer ?
#
loop_
_entity_poly.entity_id
_entity_poly.type
_entity_poly.pdbx_seq_one_letter_code
_entity_poly.pdbx_strand_id
1 'polypeptide(L)'
;MANIYEQKSSDLNVPVNSLPFANSLDSEDPLRSLREEFIFPPAPSGSGRDSTIYLCGNSLGLQPRGLDAHIQTQLKKWSEQGVEAHFDQPTPWLTIDDIVTDSMARLVGANPSEVVVMNSLTANLHLMMCAFYRPTVNRYKIITEKKAFPSDTYAVVSQIKHHNLDPAVAFIEVAPRDGEPTLRMEDILSVRIYQ
;
A
#
# COMPACT_ATOMS: atom_id res chain seq x y z
N MET A 1 -4.46 25.60 22.53
CA MET A 1 -3.29 25.82 21.63
C MET A 1 -3.84 26.21 20.27
N ALA A 2 -3.47 27.40 19.76
CA ALA A 2 -3.83 27.78 18.40
C ALA A 2 -3.24 26.73 17.44
N ASN A 3 -4.02 26.35 16.43
CA ASN A 3 -3.57 25.44 15.39
C ASN A 3 -2.39 26.13 14.66
N ILE A 4 -1.31 25.42 14.44
CA ILE A 4 -0.11 25.94 13.76
C ILE A 4 -0.45 26.61 12.41
N TYR A 5 -1.49 26.14 11.73
CA TYR A 5 -1.97 26.72 10.48
C TYR A 5 -2.69 28.06 10.69
N GLU A 6 -3.41 28.24 11.80
CA GLU A 6 -4.07 29.51 12.14
C GLU A 6 -3.05 30.59 12.46
N GLN A 7 -2.00 30.25 13.21
CA GLN A 7 -0.90 31.18 13.47
C GLN A 7 -0.23 31.61 12.16
N LYS A 8 0.16 30.66 11.30
CA LYS A 8 0.80 30.95 10.02
C LYS A 8 -0.10 31.75 9.08
N SER A 9 -1.39 31.47 9.06
CA SER A 9 -2.39 32.24 8.31
C SER A 9 -2.42 33.70 8.75
N SER A 10 -2.36 33.94 10.07
CA SER A 10 -2.29 35.29 10.64
C SER A 10 -0.99 36.00 10.27
N ASP A 11 0.13 35.29 10.35
CA ASP A 11 1.45 35.85 10.03
C ASP A 11 1.57 36.27 8.55
N LEU A 12 0.95 35.48 7.66
CA LEU A 12 0.89 35.74 6.22
C LEU A 12 -0.24 36.69 5.80
N ASN A 13 -1.16 36.99 6.71
CA ASN A 13 -2.38 37.74 6.45
C ASN A 13 -3.21 37.19 5.27
N VAL A 14 -3.34 35.85 5.21
CA VAL A 14 -4.12 35.14 4.19
C VAL A 14 -4.99 34.06 4.86
N PRO A 15 -6.22 33.80 4.36
CA PRO A 15 -7.08 32.75 4.92
C PRO A 15 -6.47 31.36 4.79
N VAL A 16 -6.64 30.49 5.81
CA VAL A 16 -6.15 29.10 5.83
C VAL A 16 -6.63 28.29 4.63
N ASN A 17 -7.85 28.52 4.17
CA ASN A 17 -8.47 27.84 3.03
C ASN A 17 -8.26 28.56 1.69
N SER A 18 -7.18 29.32 1.54
CA SER A 18 -6.87 30.07 0.32
C SER A 18 -5.70 29.46 -0.46
N LEU A 19 -5.70 29.67 -1.78
CA LEU A 19 -4.60 29.25 -2.64
C LEU A 19 -3.25 29.91 -2.27
N PRO A 20 -3.18 31.21 -1.94
CA PRO A 20 -1.93 31.80 -1.45
C PRO A 20 -1.36 31.11 -0.21
N PHE A 21 -2.23 30.69 0.72
CA PHE A 21 -1.79 29.93 1.90
C PHE A 21 -1.22 28.56 1.52
N ALA A 22 -1.91 27.80 0.67
CA ALA A 22 -1.43 26.52 0.17
C ALA A 22 -0.08 26.65 -0.56
N ASN A 23 0.04 27.63 -1.45
CA ASN A 23 1.29 27.89 -2.17
C ASN A 23 2.45 28.25 -1.23
N SER A 24 2.18 28.95 -0.13
CA SER A 24 3.19 29.24 0.88
C SER A 24 3.69 27.96 1.55
N LEU A 25 2.78 27.05 1.92
CA LEU A 25 3.15 25.76 2.49
C LEU A 25 3.95 24.91 1.49
N ASP A 26 3.52 24.84 0.25
CA ASP A 26 4.22 24.10 -0.81
C ASP A 26 5.64 24.65 -1.05
N SER A 27 5.81 25.98 -1.01
CA SER A 27 7.12 26.60 -1.22
C SER A 27 8.14 26.31 -0.11
N GLU A 28 7.67 26.06 1.09
CA GLU A 28 8.48 25.72 2.27
C GLU A 28 8.68 24.22 2.45
N ASP A 29 7.94 23.37 1.72
CA ASP A 29 8.09 21.92 1.83
C ASP A 29 9.46 21.50 1.29
N PRO A 30 10.34 20.90 2.12
CA PRO A 30 11.64 20.41 1.68
C PRO A 30 11.53 19.27 0.66
N LEU A 31 10.38 18.60 0.58
CA LEU A 31 10.14 17.48 -0.34
C LEU A 31 9.45 17.92 -1.65
N ARG A 32 9.15 19.22 -1.84
CA ARG A 32 8.40 19.72 -3.00
C ARG A 32 8.97 19.29 -4.34
N SER A 33 10.30 19.19 -4.46
CA SER A 33 10.97 18.77 -5.70
C SER A 33 10.68 17.32 -6.07
N LEU A 34 10.37 16.44 -5.10
CA LEU A 34 10.05 15.05 -5.37
C LEU A 34 8.75 14.88 -6.17
N ARG A 35 7.87 15.88 -6.19
CA ARG A 35 6.70 15.89 -7.04
C ARG A 35 7.06 15.76 -8.52
N GLU A 36 8.19 16.33 -8.93
CA GLU A 36 8.65 16.31 -10.33
C GLU A 36 9.17 14.93 -10.76
N GLU A 37 9.46 14.04 -9.81
CA GLU A 37 9.86 12.66 -10.10
C GLU A 37 8.70 11.76 -10.57
N PHE A 38 7.46 12.28 -10.56
CA PHE A 38 6.27 11.51 -10.93
C PHE A 38 5.54 12.10 -12.12
N ILE A 39 4.82 11.24 -12.84
CA ILE A 39 3.96 11.61 -13.96
C ILE A 39 2.52 11.73 -13.45
N PHE A 40 1.96 12.92 -13.54
CA PHE A 40 0.56 13.16 -13.20
C PHE A 40 -0.33 12.95 -14.44
N PRO A 41 -1.47 12.28 -14.31
CA PRO A 41 -2.44 12.18 -15.37
C PRO A 41 -2.91 13.58 -15.83
N PRO A 42 -3.21 13.78 -17.12
CA PRO A 42 -3.73 15.04 -17.61
C PRO A 42 -5.06 15.38 -16.91
N ALA A 43 -5.29 16.65 -16.68
CA ALA A 43 -6.57 17.09 -16.14
C ALA A 43 -7.70 16.98 -17.20
N PRO A 44 -8.95 16.81 -16.78
CA PRO A 44 -10.10 16.82 -17.69
C PRO A 44 -10.15 18.10 -18.54
N SER A 45 -10.56 17.97 -19.79
CA SER A 45 -10.72 19.11 -20.69
C SER A 45 -11.63 20.17 -20.08
N GLY A 46 -11.23 21.43 -20.19
CA GLY A 46 -11.99 22.56 -19.63
C GLY A 46 -11.80 22.82 -18.13
N SER A 47 -10.96 22.06 -17.43
CA SER A 47 -10.68 22.26 -16.00
C SER A 47 -9.79 23.47 -15.70
N GLY A 48 -9.14 24.06 -16.71
CA GLY A 48 -8.16 25.13 -16.55
C GLY A 48 -6.85 24.71 -15.88
N ARG A 49 -6.55 23.40 -15.87
CA ARG A 49 -5.33 22.81 -15.28
C ARG A 49 -4.66 21.89 -16.29
N ASP A 50 -3.34 21.74 -16.18
CA ASP A 50 -2.57 20.82 -17.01
C ASP A 50 -2.59 19.39 -16.46
N SER A 51 -2.67 19.23 -15.16
CA SER A 51 -2.65 17.94 -14.47
C SER A 51 -3.78 17.76 -13.47
N THR A 52 -4.17 16.50 -13.26
CA THR A 52 -5.14 16.09 -12.24
C THR A 52 -4.61 16.35 -10.83
N ILE A 53 -5.49 16.72 -9.90
CA ILE A 53 -5.21 16.61 -8.47
C ILE A 53 -5.35 15.13 -8.11
N TYR A 54 -4.22 14.46 -7.88
CA TYR A 54 -4.18 13.02 -7.63
C TYR A 54 -4.04 12.73 -6.14
N LEU A 55 -5.09 12.21 -5.51
CA LEU A 55 -5.14 11.85 -4.10
C LEU A 55 -5.42 10.35 -3.88
N CYS A 56 -5.21 9.52 -4.92
CA CYS A 56 -5.49 8.08 -4.89
C CYS A 56 -4.23 7.21 -4.71
N GLY A 57 -3.12 7.80 -4.25
CA GLY A 57 -1.84 7.10 -4.07
C GLY A 57 -1.88 5.92 -3.09
N ASN A 58 -2.87 5.88 -2.21
CA ASN A 58 -3.15 4.74 -1.33
C ASN A 58 -3.61 3.48 -2.08
N SER A 59 -4.23 3.65 -3.25
CA SER A 59 -4.70 2.54 -4.09
C SER A 59 -3.69 2.22 -5.20
N LEU A 60 -3.24 3.23 -5.92
CA LEU A 60 -2.22 3.13 -6.97
C LEU A 60 -1.37 4.38 -6.95
N GLY A 61 -0.07 4.23 -6.71
CA GLY A 61 0.89 5.33 -6.80
C GLY A 61 1.01 5.89 -8.23
N LEU A 62 1.46 7.13 -8.34
CA LEU A 62 1.80 7.73 -9.63
C LEU A 62 3.00 7.01 -10.25
N GLN A 63 3.07 6.98 -11.57
CA GLN A 63 4.22 6.42 -12.29
C GLN A 63 5.47 7.27 -12.04
N PRO A 64 6.57 6.69 -11.51
CA PRO A 64 7.87 7.37 -11.47
C PRO A 64 8.39 7.63 -12.89
N ARG A 65 8.96 8.80 -13.16
CA ARG A 65 9.53 9.15 -14.48
C ARG A 65 10.66 8.23 -14.92
N GLY A 66 11.47 7.76 -13.97
CA GLY A 66 12.57 6.85 -14.26
C GLY A 66 12.17 5.41 -14.59
N LEU A 67 10.90 5.03 -14.37
CA LEU A 67 10.45 3.63 -14.52
C LEU A 67 10.65 3.09 -15.93
N ASP A 68 10.31 3.88 -16.95
CA ASP A 68 10.44 3.45 -18.35
C ASP A 68 11.89 3.06 -18.70
N ALA A 69 12.86 3.88 -18.32
CA ALA A 69 14.28 3.61 -18.54
C ALA A 69 14.75 2.30 -17.83
N HIS A 70 14.26 2.04 -16.64
CA HIS A 70 14.57 0.79 -15.93
C HIS A 70 13.99 -0.43 -16.64
N ILE A 71 12.74 -0.35 -17.11
CA ILE A 71 12.10 -1.43 -17.86
C ILE A 71 12.85 -1.66 -19.18
N GLN A 72 13.17 -0.61 -19.93
CA GLN A 72 13.92 -0.72 -21.19
C GLN A 72 15.31 -1.36 -20.97
N THR A 73 15.97 -1.05 -19.89
CA THR A 73 17.24 -1.69 -19.51
C THR A 73 17.08 -3.20 -19.35
N GLN A 74 16.02 -3.66 -18.69
CA GLN A 74 15.77 -5.10 -18.50
C GLN A 74 15.36 -5.78 -19.82
N LEU A 75 14.56 -5.13 -20.65
CA LEU A 75 14.20 -5.64 -21.98
C LEU A 75 15.43 -5.77 -22.90
N LYS A 76 16.29 -4.77 -22.87
CA LYS A 76 17.58 -4.81 -23.61
C LYS A 76 18.46 -5.95 -23.12
N LYS A 77 18.61 -6.08 -21.80
CA LYS A 77 19.37 -7.18 -21.19
C LYS A 77 18.85 -8.55 -21.65
N TRP A 78 17.52 -8.72 -21.68
CA TRP A 78 16.91 -9.94 -22.19
C TRP A 78 17.25 -10.21 -23.66
N SER A 79 17.10 -9.21 -24.52
CA SER A 79 17.33 -9.36 -25.96
C SER A 79 18.80 -9.65 -26.31
N GLU A 80 19.76 -9.16 -25.50
CA GLU A 80 21.18 -9.28 -25.75
C GLU A 80 21.81 -10.52 -25.09
N GLN A 81 21.27 -10.97 -23.96
CA GLN A 81 21.91 -11.98 -23.11
C GLN A 81 21.07 -13.26 -22.94
N GLY A 82 19.75 -13.18 -23.16
CA GLY A 82 18.87 -14.34 -22.97
C GLY A 82 19.00 -14.92 -21.55
N VAL A 83 19.30 -16.21 -21.44
CA VAL A 83 19.40 -16.91 -20.16
C VAL A 83 20.56 -16.41 -19.28
N GLU A 84 21.62 -15.88 -19.83
CA GLU A 84 22.76 -15.37 -19.09
C GLU A 84 22.40 -14.14 -18.23
N ALA A 85 21.32 -13.44 -18.58
CA ALA A 85 20.79 -12.33 -17.81
C ALA A 85 20.42 -12.70 -16.34
N HIS A 86 20.21 -13.97 -16.06
CA HIS A 86 19.99 -14.46 -14.69
C HIS A 86 21.21 -14.24 -13.78
N PHE A 87 22.40 -14.16 -14.33
CA PHE A 87 23.65 -14.11 -13.57
C PHE A 87 24.43 -12.82 -13.78
N ASP A 88 24.06 -12.01 -14.78
CA ASP A 88 24.80 -10.83 -15.19
C ASP A 88 24.65 -9.66 -14.21
N GLN A 89 25.78 -9.12 -13.78
CA GLN A 89 25.84 -7.95 -12.88
C GLN A 89 25.56 -6.64 -13.67
N PRO A 90 25.10 -5.58 -13.01
CA PRO A 90 24.90 -5.42 -11.56
C PRO A 90 23.53 -5.88 -11.04
N THR A 91 22.64 -6.31 -11.90
CA THR A 91 21.25 -6.68 -11.56
C THR A 91 20.91 -8.08 -12.06
N PRO A 92 21.49 -9.15 -11.47
CA PRO A 92 21.16 -10.51 -11.85
C PRO A 92 19.70 -10.81 -11.55
N TRP A 93 19.01 -11.45 -12.52
CA TRP A 93 17.58 -11.74 -12.32
C TRP A 93 17.32 -12.82 -11.27
N LEU A 94 18.31 -13.68 -11.02
CA LEU A 94 18.19 -14.73 -10.01
C LEU A 94 17.97 -14.18 -8.60
N THR A 95 18.54 -13.01 -8.32
CA THR A 95 18.48 -12.36 -7.00
C THR A 95 17.99 -10.90 -7.10
N ILE A 96 17.08 -10.64 -8.03
CA ILE A 96 16.63 -9.26 -8.31
C ILE A 96 15.88 -8.64 -7.13
N ASP A 97 15.25 -9.44 -6.31
CA ASP A 97 14.56 -9.03 -5.09
C ASP A 97 15.52 -8.61 -3.96
N ASP A 98 16.72 -9.20 -3.90
CA ASP A 98 17.74 -8.84 -2.90
C ASP A 98 18.16 -7.37 -2.99
N ILE A 99 18.19 -6.80 -4.21
CA ILE A 99 18.61 -5.42 -4.48
C ILE A 99 17.75 -4.40 -3.72
N VAL A 100 16.48 -4.69 -3.51
CA VAL A 100 15.52 -3.77 -2.89
C VAL A 100 15.22 -4.08 -1.43
N THR A 101 15.65 -5.23 -0.93
CA THR A 101 15.32 -5.73 0.42
C THR A 101 15.74 -4.76 1.53
N ASP A 102 16.97 -4.25 1.52
CA ASP A 102 17.45 -3.30 2.53
C ASP A 102 16.65 -1.98 2.54
N SER A 103 16.31 -1.50 1.35
CA SER A 103 15.52 -0.26 1.22
C SER A 103 14.09 -0.45 1.70
N MET A 104 13.47 -1.57 1.38
CA MET A 104 12.14 -1.92 1.86
C MET A 104 12.11 -2.15 3.37
N ALA A 105 13.12 -2.82 3.92
CA ALA A 105 13.24 -3.01 5.37
C ALA A 105 13.29 -1.67 6.12
N ARG A 106 14.06 -0.69 5.62
CA ARG A 106 14.08 0.67 6.19
C ARG A 106 12.72 1.37 6.11
N LEU A 107 12.00 1.22 4.98
CA LEU A 107 10.68 1.82 4.81
C LEU A 107 9.64 1.27 5.78
N VAL A 108 9.66 -0.03 6.03
CA VAL A 108 8.68 -0.68 6.93
C VAL A 108 9.14 -0.77 8.38
N GLY A 109 10.38 -0.34 8.68
CA GLY A 109 10.93 -0.36 10.04
C GLY A 109 11.26 -1.76 10.55
N ALA A 110 11.72 -2.66 9.68
CA ALA A 110 12.06 -4.04 9.99
C ALA A 110 13.55 -4.33 9.70
N ASN A 111 14.04 -5.51 10.13
CA ASN A 111 15.35 -6.00 9.72
C ASN A 111 15.27 -6.59 8.29
N PRO A 112 16.34 -6.55 7.49
CA PRO A 112 16.36 -7.15 6.15
C PRO A 112 15.94 -8.63 6.13
N SER A 113 16.30 -9.40 7.17
CA SER A 113 15.92 -10.82 7.30
C SER A 113 14.41 -11.06 7.54
N GLU A 114 13.65 -10.01 7.81
CA GLU A 114 12.19 -10.08 8.07
C GLU A 114 11.38 -9.61 6.85
N VAL A 115 12.05 -9.19 5.76
CA VAL A 115 11.41 -8.58 4.60
C VAL A 115 11.76 -9.34 3.33
N VAL A 116 10.76 -9.59 2.51
CA VAL A 116 10.92 -10.10 1.15
C VAL A 116 10.00 -9.33 0.20
N VAL A 117 10.52 -8.97 -0.96
CA VAL A 117 9.72 -8.35 -2.03
C VAL A 117 9.24 -9.45 -2.97
N MET A 118 7.95 -9.63 -3.03
CA MET A 118 7.32 -10.72 -3.79
C MET A 118 6.24 -10.15 -4.72
N ASN A 119 5.41 -11.01 -5.21
CA ASN A 119 4.25 -10.79 -6.09
C ASN A 119 3.32 -9.61 -5.70
N SER A 120 2.07 -9.66 -6.11
CA SER A 120 1.03 -8.74 -5.66
C SER A 120 0.52 -9.08 -4.26
N LEU A 121 -0.14 -8.13 -3.59
CA LEU A 121 -0.77 -8.34 -2.27
C LEU A 121 -1.65 -9.58 -2.25
N THR A 122 -2.57 -9.73 -3.21
CA THR A 122 -3.50 -10.87 -3.26
C THR A 122 -2.76 -12.21 -3.42
N ALA A 123 -1.75 -12.28 -4.30
CA ALA A 123 -0.94 -13.49 -4.46
C ALA A 123 -0.18 -13.83 -3.18
N ASN A 124 0.43 -12.83 -2.55
CA ASN A 124 1.15 -13.01 -1.28
C ASN A 124 0.23 -13.45 -0.14
N LEU A 125 -0.97 -12.87 -0.04
CA LEU A 125 -1.97 -13.30 0.94
C LEU A 125 -2.32 -14.78 0.77
N HIS A 126 -2.58 -15.24 -0.45
CA HIS A 126 -2.84 -16.65 -0.72
C HIS A 126 -1.64 -17.55 -0.36
N LEU A 127 -0.42 -17.15 -0.74
CA LEU A 127 0.79 -17.92 -0.42
C LEU A 127 1.00 -18.03 1.09
N MET A 128 0.82 -16.92 1.83
CA MET A 128 0.94 -16.91 3.29
C MET A 128 -0.17 -17.74 3.95
N MET A 129 -1.39 -17.65 3.46
CA MET A 129 -2.50 -18.48 3.96
C MET A 129 -2.23 -19.97 3.72
N CYS A 130 -1.76 -20.36 2.53
CA CYS A 130 -1.36 -21.75 2.25
C CYS A 130 -0.21 -22.22 3.15
N ALA A 131 0.72 -21.32 3.50
CA ALA A 131 1.86 -21.64 4.35
C ALA A 131 1.50 -21.75 5.83
N PHE A 132 0.68 -20.84 6.36
CA PHE A 132 0.51 -20.64 7.81
C PHE A 132 -0.89 -20.95 8.33
N TYR A 133 -1.94 -20.84 7.54
CA TYR A 133 -3.28 -21.18 7.96
C TYR A 133 -3.44 -22.70 8.03
N ARG A 134 -3.44 -23.24 9.25
CA ARG A 134 -3.59 -24.64 9.55
C ARG A 134 -4.80 -24.82 10.48
N PRO A 135 -6.03 -24.87 9.90
CA PRO A 135 -7.24 -24.97 10.73
C PRO A 135 -7.30 -26.29 11.50
N THR A 136 -7.76 -26.20 12.75
CA THR A 136 -8.06 -27.33 13.62
C THR A 136 -9.49 -27.22 14.11
N VAL A 137 -10.02 -28.25 14.77
CA VAL A 137 -11.38 -28.23 15.36
C VAL A 137 -11.59 -27.07 16.34
N ASN A 138 -10.53 -26.58 16.99
CA ASN A 138 -10.60 -25.53 17.99
C ASN A 138 -10.05 -24.17 17.50
N ARG A 139 -9.41 -24.13 16.33
CA ARG A 139 -8.77 -22.92 15.81
C ARG A 139 -8.83 -22.91 14.30
N TYR A 140 -9.91 -22.41 13.76
CA TYR A 140 -10.19 -22.40 12.32
C TYR A 140 -10.78 -21.08 11.81
N LYS A 141 -11.17 -20.18 12.70
CA LYS A 141 -11.82 -18.93 12.32
C LYS A 141 -10.81 -17.88 11.91
N ILE A 142 -11.18 -17.05 10.95
CA ILE A 142 -10.43 -15.90 10.46
C ILE A 142 -11.22 -14.64 10.79
N ILE A 143 -10.57 -13.68 11.43
CA ILE A 143 -11.17 -12.40 11.83
C ILE A 143 -10.62 -11.31 10.92
N THR A 144 -11.50 -10.50 10.36
CA THR A 144 -11.16 -9.29 9.60
C THR A 144 -12.00 -8.11 10.06
N GLU A 145 -11.63 -6.91 9.63
CA GLU A 145 -12.53 -5.77 9.72
C GLU A 145 -13.69 -5.93 8.73
N LYS A 146 -14.88 -5.45 9.09
CA LYS A 146 -16.01 -5.39 8.18
C LYS A 146 -15.73 -4.38 7.07
N LYS A 147 -16.08 -4.72 5.84
CA LYS A 147 -15.78 -3.95 4.63
C LYS A 147 -14.28 -3.86 4.32
N ALA A 148 -13.48 -4.87 4.71
CA ALA A 148 -12.15 -5.06 4.17
C ALA A 148 -12.17 -5.01 2.63
N PHE A 149 -11.02 -4.72 2.02
CA PHE A 149 -10.97 -4.61 0.57
C PHE A 149 -11.47 -5.91 -0.10
N PRO A 150 -12.26 -5.82 -1.18
CA PRO A 150 -12.94 -7.00 -1.75
C PRO A 150 -12.01 -8.18 -2.09
N SER A 151 -10.80 -7.91 -2.61
CA SER A 151 -9.85 -9.00 -2.92
C SER A 151 -9.40 -9.77 -1.68
N ASP A 152 -9.25 -9.09 -0.53
CA ASP A 152 -8.85 -9.72 0.73
C ASP A 152 -9.99 -10.58 1.27
N THR A 153 -11.21 -10.07 1.23
CA THR A 153 -12.42 -10.84 1.58
C THR A 153 -12.55 -12.10 0.72
N TYR A 154 -12.38 -11.98 -0.60
CA TYR A 154 -12.45 -13.15 -1.50
C TYR A 154 -11.32 -14.14 -1.25
N ALA A 155 -10.10 -13.69 -0.99
CA ALA A 155 -8.98 -14.54 -0.66
C ALA A 155 -9.24 -15.33 0.62
N VAL A 156 -9.70 -14.68 1.69
CA VAL A 156 -10.04 -15.32 2.96
C VAL A 156 -11.15 -16.36 2.79
N VAL A 157 -12.25 -15.99 2.14
CA VAL A 157 -13.37 -16.90 1.87
C VAL A 157 -12.93 -18.10 1.05
N SER A 158 -12.07 -17.90 0.04
CA SER A 158 -11.57 -19.00 -0.79
C SER A 158 -10.68 -19.95 0.01
N GLN A 159 -9.84 -19.45 0.92
CA GLN A 159 -9.00 -20.29 1.78
C GLN A 159 -9.82 -21.09 2.80
N ILE A 160 -10.86 -20.49 3.38
CA ILE A 160 -11.80 -21.21 4.26
C ILE A 160 -12.43 -22.38 3.50
N LYS A 161 -12.95 -22.14 2.29
CA LYS A 161 -13.53 -23.19 1.44
C LYS A 161 -12.51 -24.24 1.01
N HIS A 162 -11.27 -23.85 0.74
CA HIS A 162 -10.19 -24.77 0.39
C HIS A 162 -9.93 -25.81 1.48
N HIS A 163 -10.14 -25.43 2.74
CA HIS A 163 -10.06 -26.33 3.90
C HIS A 163 -11.38 -27.03 4.25
N ASN A 164 -12.38 -27.01 3.35
CA ASN A 164 -13.72 -27.61 3.54
C ASN A 164 -14.47 -27.05 4.76
N LEU A 165 -14.23 -25.79 5.11
CA LEU A 165 -14.93 -25.07 6.18
C LEU A 165 -16.04 -24.20 5.60
N ASP A 166 -17.08 -23.94 6.40
CA ASP A 166 -18.16 -23.04 6.03
C ASP A 166 -17.77 -21.58 6.33
N PRO A 167 -17.70 -20.69 5.32
CA PRO A 167 -17.44 -19.28 5.56
C PRO A 167 -18.46 -18.59 6.49
N ALA A 168 -19.72 -19.05 6.51
CA ALA A 168 -20.71 -18.47 7.42
C ALA A 168 -20.38 -18.68 8.90
N VAL A 169 -19.53 -19.65 9.21
CA VAL A 169 -19.09 -19.96 10.57
C VAL A 169 -17.65 -19.55 10.82
N ALA A 170 -16.79 -19.70 9.80
CA ALA A 170 -15.34 -19.52 9.94
C ALA A 170 -14.86 -18.10 9.60
N PHE A 171 -15.66 -17.27 8.92
CA PHE A 171 -15.31 -15.91 8.56
C PHE A 171 -16.02 -14.93 9.50
N ILE A 172 -15.25 -14.20 10.31
CA ILE A 172 -15.78 -13.26 11.30
C ILE A 172 -15.38 -11.84 10.89
N GLU A 173 -16.38 -10.99 10.70
CA GLU A 173 -16.18 -9.58 10.41
C GLU A 173 -16.49 -8.73 11.65
N VAL A 174 -15.52 -7.95 12.10
CA VAL A 174 -15.69 -6.97 13.20
C VAL A 174 -16.02 -5.61 12.63
N ALA A 175 -17.12 -5.02 13.07
CA ALA A 175 -17.56 -3.69 12.64
C ALA A 175 -17.32 -2.64 13.74
N PRO A 176 -17.08 -1.37 13.37
CA PRO A 176 -17.23 -0.27 14.32
C PRO A 176 -18.64 -0.23 14.91
N ARG A 177 -18.76 0.28 16.13
CA ARG A 177 -20.08 0.52 16.74
C ARG A 177 -20.84 1.60 15.96
N ASP A 178 -22.16 1.59 16.08
CA ASP A 178 -23.01 2.57 15.39
C ASP A 178 -22.57 4.00 15.75
N GLY A 179 -22.31 4.79 14.71
CA GLY A 179 -21.83 6.18 14.84
C GLY A 179 -20.32 6.32 15.08
N GLU A 180 -19.56 5.24 15.16
CA GLU A 180 -18.12 5.30 15.34
C GLU A 180 -17.37 5.03 14.02
N PRO A 181 -16.30 5.79 13.74
CA PRO A 181 -15.53 5.59 12.51
C PRO A 181 -14.45 4.49 12.61
N THR A 182 -14.13 4.01 13.83
CA THR A 182 -13.02 3.08 14.08
C THR A 182 -13.44 1.91 14.96
N LEU A 183 -12.71 0.80 14.84
CA LEU A 183 -12.85 -0.37 15.70
C LEU A 183 -12.31 -0.07 17.11
N ARG A 184 -12.98 -0.59 18.13
CA ARG A 184 -12.45 -0.57 19.49
C ARG A 184 -11.68 -1.86 19.79
N MET A 185 -10.60 -1.73 20.55
CA MET A 185 -9.78 -2.88 20.95
C MET A 185 -10.60 -3.92 21.74
N GLU A 186 -11.50 -3.46 22.62
CA GLU A 186 -12.36 -4.33 23.41
C GLU A 186 -13.30 -5.19 22.57
N ASP A 187 -13.80 -4.66 21.43
CA ASP A 187 -14.67 -5.40 20.52
C ASP A 187 -13.88 -6.48 19.78
N ILE A 188 -12.66 -6.16 19.34
CA ILE A 188 -11.75 -7.13 18.72
C ILE A 188 -11.39 -8.26 19.70
N LEU A 189 -11.07 -7.91 20.94
CA LEU A 189 -10.72 -8.89 21.97
C LEU A 189 -11.90 -9.76 22.39
N SER A 190 -13.12 -9.21 22.43
CA SER A 190 -14.32 -9.97 22.78
C SER A 190 -14.59 -11.09 21.78
N VAL A 191 -14.44 -10.84 20.48
CA VAL A 191 -14.57 -11.86 19.44
C VAL A 191 -13.58 -13.01 19.65
N ARG A 192 -12.37 -12.70 20.06
CA ARG A 192 -11.32 -13.71 20.33
C ARG A 192 -11.60 -14.62 21.53
N ILE A 193 -12.31 -14.11 22.54
CA ILE A 193 -12.56 -14.82 23.80
C ILE A 193 -13.76 -15.76 23.70
N TYR A 194 -14.79 -15.39 22.94
CA TYR A 194 -16.06 -16.12 22.91
C TYR A 194 -16.20 -17.08 21.72
N GLN A 195 -15.15 -17.33 20.96
CA GLN A 195 -15.15 -18.17 19.76
C GLN A 195 -14.00 -19.17 19.72
#